data_71f8b8f89b9323684f04012f98a871d2
#
_entry.id   71f8b8f89b9323684f04012f98a871d2
#
_cell.length_a   1.000
_cell.length_b   1.000
_cell.length_c   1.000
_cell.angle_alpha   90.00
_cell.angle_beta   90.00
_cell.angle_gamma   90.00
#
_symmetry.space_group_name_H-M   'P 1'
#
loop_
_entity.id
_entity.type
_entity.pdbx_description
1 polymer ?
#
loop_
_entity_poly.entity_id
_entity_poly.type
_entity_poly.pdbx_seq_one_letter_code
_entity_poly.pdbx_strand_id
1 'polypeptide(L)'
;MIEKVSYCGWANCLRLFNRDVELVLTTDVGPRVIRYGFIGGQNLFKEFVEQMGRSGEAPWQPRGGHRIWMAPEVVPDTYAPDNFPVRATLGEDRVELTAPVEPQTGLEKSIAVELRPDGVKVTHRIRNCASGSRTMAPWALSMMAPGGVGITKFPPRGTHPEDLPPTNPLVMWAFTDLSDPRWTFTKKYLVLRQDPGLKSPQKLGLFNEKTLGAYLLGSDLFVKRYDADPWKTYPDFGASYETFTNDGFLELETLGPLEEVAPGGIVEHVERWSLHRGVTIAAWTDAELDRVLE
;
A
#
# COMPACT_ATOMS: atom_id res chain seq x y z
N MET A 1 3.49 -19.46 -11.11
CA MET A 1 3.09 -19.53 -12.56
C MET A 1 2.63 -18.16 -13.04
N ILE A 2 2.90 -17.84 -14.30
CA ILE A 2 2.53 -16.55 -14.91
C ILE A 2 1.79 -16.82 -16.22
N GLU A 3 0.67 -16.13 -16.45
CA GLU A 3 -0.08 -16.20 -17.70
C GLU A 3 -0.60 -14.82 -18.12
N LYS A 4 -0.80 -14.62 -19.42
CA LYS A 4 -1.45 -13.42 -19.96
C LYS A 4 -2.96 -13.60 -19.90
N VAL A 5 -3.68 -12.61 -19.35
CA VAL A 5 -5.13 -12.64 -19.20
C VAL A 5 -5.74 -11.29 -19.57
N SER A 6 -7.01 -11.31 -19.98
CA SER A 6 -7.83 -10.10 -20.00
C SER A 6 -8.47 -9.89 -18.62
N TYR A 7 -8.50 -8.66 -18.14
CA TYR A 7 -9.11 -8.33 -16.86
C TYR A 7 -9.87 -7.01 -16.93
N CYS A 8 -11.16 -7.04 -16.64
CA CYS A 8 -12.06 -5.89 -16.55
C CYS A 8 -11.89 -4.85 -17.68
N GLY A 9 -11.73 -5.32 -18.93
CA GLY A 9 -11.60 -4.49 -20.13
C GLY A 9 -10.16 -4.23 -20.59
N TRP A 10 -9.13 -4.47 -19.78
CA TRP A 10 -7.74 -4.51 -20.23
C TRP A 10 -7.39 -5.86 -20.83
N ALA A 11 -6.83 -5.85 -22.02
CA ALA A 11 -6.52 -7.07 -22.77
C ALA A 11 -5.16 -7.70 -22.42
N ASN A 12 -4.28 -6.96 -21.77
CA ASN A 12 -2.87 -7.32 -21.62
C ASN A 12 -2.42 -7.48 -20.16
N CYS A 13 -3.30 -7.88 -19.25
CA CYS A 13 -2.91 -8.11 -17.86
C CYS A 13 -2.06 -9.39 -17.73
N LEU A 14 -1.27 -9.43 -16.67
CA LEU A 14 -0.49 -10.60 -16.26
C LEU A 14 -1.08 -11.14 -14.95
N ARG A 15 -1.46 -12.43 -14.98
CA ARG A 15 -1.88 -13.16 -13.78
C ARG A 15 -0.68 -13.94 -13.25
N LEU A 16 -0.28 -13.64 -12.01
CA LEU A 16 0.73 -14.37 -11.27
C LEU A 16 0.03 -15.17 -10.17
N PHE A 17 0.17 -16.49 -10.16
CA PHE A 17 -0.63 -17.35 -9.27
C PHE A 17 0.10 -18.63 -8.86
N ASN A 18 -0.33 -19.21 -7.73
CA ASN A 18 0.03 -20.54 -7.28
C ASN A 18 -1.24 -21.40 -7.08
N ARG A 19 -1.24 -22.35 -6.15
CA ARG A 19 -2.41 -23.21 -5.89
C ARG A 19 -3.52 -22.50 -5.12
N ASP A 20 -3.18 -21.46 -4.35
CA ASP A 20 -4.06 -20.85 -3.35
C ASP A 20 -4.45 -19.41 -3.72
N VAL A 21 -3.50 -18.62 -4.22
CA VAL A 21 -3.65 -17.17 -4.42
C VAL A 21 -3.34 -16.75 -5.84
N GLU A 22 -3.94 -15.63 -6.23
CA GLU A 22 -3.70 -14.98 -7.52
C GLU A 22 -3.53 -13.48 -7.36
N LEU A 23 -2.64 -12.92 -8.18
CA LEU A 23 -2.50 -11.49 -8.40
C LEU A 23 -2.72 -11.20 -9.88
N VAL A 24 -3.36 -10.06 -10.17
CA VAL A 24 -3.46 -9.53 -11.54
C VAL A 24 -2.74 -8.20 -11.60
N LEU A 25 -1.80 -8.10 -12.52
CA LEU A 25 -0.99 -6.92 -12.77
C LEU A 25 -1.39 -6.32 -14.11
N THR A 26 -1.65 -5.01 -14.14
CA THR A 26 -2.02 -4.30 -15.38
C THR A 26 -0.78 -3.94 -16.18
N THR A 27 -0.80 -4.15 -17.50
CA THR A 27 0.27 -3.68 -18.40
C THR A 27 -0.17 -2.58 -19.35
N ASP A 28 -1.47 -2.35 -19.48
CA ASP A 28 -2.04 -1.25 -20.26
C ASP A 28 -1.98 0.10 -19.53
N VAL A 29 -1.81 0.07 -18.21
CA VAL A 29 -1.64 1.21 -17.30
C VAL A 29 -0.79 0.80 -16.09
N GLY A 30 -0.19 1.74 -15.36
CA GLY A 30 0.50 1.46 -14.10
C GLY A 30 1.94 1.98 -14.02
N PRO A 31 2.75 1.38 -13.13
CA PRO A 31 2.72 -0.01 -12.63
C PRO A 31 1.70 -0.21 -11.51
N ARG A 32 0.94 -1.32 -11.56
CA ARG A 32 -0.17 -1.57 -10.63
C ARG A 32 -0.47 -3.06 -10.46
N VAL A 33 -0.79 -3.47 -9.21
CA VAL A 33 -1.44 -4.75 -8.91
C VAL A 33 -2.91 -4.47 -8.67
N ILE A 34 -3.78 -4.83 -9.62
CA ILE A 34 -5.21 -4.47 -9.56
C ILE A 34 -6.04 -5.49 -8.78
N ARG A 35 -5.58 -6.73 -8.69
CA ARG A 35 -6.23 -7.79 -7.93
C ARG A 35 -5.23 -8.54 -7.08
N TYR A 36 -5.63 -8.84 -5.84
CA TYR A 36 -5.00 -9.84 -4.98
C TYR A 36 -6.08 -10.54 -4.16
N GLY A 37 -6.09 -11.86 -4.20
CA GLY A 37 -7.08 -12.67 -3.49
C GLY A 37 -6.79 -14.14 -3.63
N PHE A 38 -7.62 -14.95 -2.98
CA PHE A 38 -7.62 -16.38 -3.19
C PHE A 38 -8.21 -16.73 -4.55
N ILE A 39 -7.75 -17.83 -5.16
CA ILE A 39 -8.30 -18.32 -6.43
C ILE A 39 -9.79 -18.59 -6.26
N GLY A 40 -10.60 -17.99 -7.14
CA GLY A 40 -12.06 -18.04 -7.09
C GLY A 40 -12.72 -17.28 -5.93
N GLY A 41 -11.90 -16.55 -5.13
CA GLY A 41 -12.37 -15.67 -4.05
C GLY A 41 -12.58 -14.23 -4.48
N GLN A 42 -12.92 -13.40 -3.51
CA GLN A 42 -13.07 -11.95 -3.70
C GLN A 42 -11.73 -11.25 -4.01
N ASN A 43 -11.80 -10.10 -4.69
CA ASN A 43 -10.67 -9.20 -4.76
C ASN A 43 -10.60 -8.39 -3.45
N LEU A 44 -9.46 -8.40 -2.77
CA LEU A 44 -9.28 -7.60 -1.56
C LEU A 44 -8.94 -6.13 -1.86
N PHE A 45 -8.56 -5.84 -3.11
CA PHE A 45 -8.29 -4.47 -3.54
C PHE A 45 -9.54 -3.81 -4.12
N LYS A 46 -9.64 -2.50 -3.94
CA LYS A 46 -10.65 -1.64 -4.58
C LYS A 46 -10.48 -1.65 -6.10
N GLU A 47 -11.58 -1.69 -6.79
CA GLU A 47 -11.69 -1.44 -8.22
C GLU A 47 -12.68 -0.29 -8.45
N PHE A 48 -12.26 0.73 -9.19
CA PHE A 48 -13.16 1.78 -9.67
C PHE A 48 -13.72 1.33 -11.01
N VAL A 49 -14.89 0.71 -10.98
CA VAL A 49 -15.52 0.03 -12.13
C VAL A 49 -15.62 0.93 -13.36
N GLU A 50 -15.90 2.23 -13.17
CA GLU A 50 -16.01 3.24 -14.22
C GLU A 50 -14.67 3.60 -14.88
N GLN A 51 -13.55 3.21 -14.28
CA GLN A 51 -12.19 3.46 -14.77
C GLN A 51 -11.49 2.21 -15.31
N MET A 52 -12.10 1.04 -15.09
CA MET A 52 -11.53 -0.22 -15.53
C MET A 52 -11.53 -0.32 -17.06
N GLY A 53 -10.47 -0.93 -17.60
CA GLY A 53 -10.28 -1.09 -19.06
C GLY A 53 -9.90 0.20 -19.81
N ARG A 54 -9.82 1.34 -19.15
CA ARG A 54 -9.43 2.62 -19.75
C ARG A 54 -7.93 2.85 -19.66
N SER A 55 -7.41 3.67 -20.59
CA SER A 55 -6.00 4.10 -20.64
C SER A 55 -5.88 5.41 -21.44
N GLY A 56 -4.77 6.13 -21.25
CA GLY A 56 -4.45 7.32 -22.03
C GLY A 56 -5.16 8.60 -21.58
N GLU A 57 -5.85 8.61 -20.45
CA GLU A 57 -6.46 9.82 -19.90
C GLU A 57 -5.40 10.82 -19.47
N ALA A 58 -5.66 12.12 -19.73
CA ALA A 58 -4.74 13.19 -19.36
C ALA A 58 -4.61 13.40 -17.85
N PRO A 59 -5.71 13.42 -17.02
CA PRO A 59 -5.57 13.52 -15.57
C PRO A 59 -5.26 12.16 -14.95
N TRP A 60 -4.55 12.17 -13.83
CA TRP A 60 -4.36 10.99 -13.00
C TRP A 60 -5.70 10.34 -12.62
N GLN A 61 -5.72 9.00 -12.56
CA GLN A 61 -6.91 8.21 -12.22
C GLN A 61 -6.58 7.24 -11.06
N PRO A 62 -7.39 7.18 -9.99
CA PRO A 62 -7.16 6.28 -8.86
C PRO A 62 -7.19 4.79 -9.23
N ARG A 63 -8.11 4.34 -10.10
CA ARG A 63 -8.32 2.97 -10.61
C ARG A 63 -8.48 1.90 -9.53
N GLY A 64 -7.87 2.07 -8.37
CA GLY A 64 -7.81 1.10 -7.29
C GLY A 64 -6.53 0.26 -7.31
N GLY A 65 -6.54 -0.87 -6.61
CA GLY A 65 -5.39 -1.75 -6.51
C GLY A 65 -4.25 -1.22 -5.65
N HIS A 66 -3.08 -1.77 -5.88
CA HIS A 66 -1.83 -1.35 -5.22
C HIS A 66 -0.93 -0.63 -6.22
N ARG A 67 -0.35 0.50 -5.79
CA ARG A 67 0.49 1.40 -6.60
C ARG A 67 1.66 1.96 -5.80
N ILE A 68 2.59 2.61 -6.52
CA ILE A 68 3.69 3.38 -5.93
C ILE A 68 3.54 4.86 -6.27
N TRP A 69 3.70 5.70 -5.26
CA TRP A 69 3.83 7.15 -5.37
C TRP A 69 5.18 7.61 -4.82
N MET A 70 5.47 8.88 -5.05
CA MET A 70 6.58 9.60 -4.41
C MET A 70 6.01 10.40 -3.23
N ALA A 71 6.64 10.26 -2.06
CA ALA A 71 6.41 11.13 -0.90
C ALA A 71 7.57 12.14 -0.74
N PRO A 72 7.35 13.29 -0.09
CA PRO A 72 6.08 13.81 0.42
C PRO A 72 5.05 14.10 -0.67
N GLU A 73 3.76 14.15 -0.28
CA GLU A 73 2.68 14.49 -1.21
C GLU A 73 2.79 15.94 -1.67
N VAL A 74 2.99 16.13 -2.98
CA VAL A 74 3.11 17.45 -3.63
C VAL A 74 2.31 17.49 -4.92
N VAL A 75 1.39 18.45 -5.01
CA VAL A 75 0.63 18.74 -6.25
C VAL A 75 1.47 19.64 -7.14
N PRO A 76 1.59 19.33 -8.46
CA PRO A 76 0.99 18.21 -9.19
C PRO A 76 1.84 16.93 -9.22
N ASP A 77 3.06 16.94 -8.70
CA ASP A 77 4.09 15.93 -8.95
C ASP A 77 3.68 14.50 -8.49
N THR A 78 3.10 14.38 -7.30
CA THR A 78 2.62 13.08 -6.79
C THR A 78 1.53 12.48 -7.66
N TYR A 79 0.74 13.35 -8.30
CA TYR A 79 -0.38 13.00 -9.19
C TYR A 79 0.02 12.90 -10.67
N ALA A 80 1.29 12.60 -10.96
CA ALA A 80 1.71 12.30 -12.33
C ALA A 80 0.90 11.11 -12.86
N PRO A 81 0.27 11.24 -14.06
CA PRO A 81 -0.58 10.18 -14.62
C PRO A 81 0.20 8.90 -14.90
N ASP A 82 -0.30 7.77 -14.41
CA ASP A 82 0.17 6.41 -14.67
C ASP A 82 -0.78 5.67 -15.64
N ASN A 83 -1.38 6.40 -16.57
CA ASN A 83 -2.45 5.96 -17.47
C ASN A 83 -1.93 5.36 -18.80
N PHE A 84 -0.66 5.00 -18.88
CA PHE A 84 0.01 4.55 -20.11
C PHE A 84 0.55 3.13 -19.93
N PRO A 85 0.75 2.39 -21.06
CA PRO A 85 1.32 1.05 -21.03
C PRO A 85 2.70 1.02 -20.37
N VAL A 86 2.93 -0.04 -19.59
CA VAL A 86 4.19 -0.31 -18.89
C VAL A 86 4.94 -1.46 -19.56
N ARG A 87 6.26 -1.45 -19.44
CA ARG A 87 7.10 -2.58 -19.82
C ARG A 87 7.02 -3.65 -18.75
N ALA A 88 6.75 -4.89 -19.15
CA ALA A 88 6.78 -6.05 -18.27
C ALA A 88 8.05 -6.89 -18.51
N THR A 89 8.73 -7.26 -17.45
CA THR A 89 9.84 -8.24 -17.46
C THR A 89 9.42 -9.44 -16.62
N LEU A 90 9.46 -10.63 -17.24
CA LEU A 90 9.02 -11.87 -16.62
C LEU A 90 10.20 -12.70 -16.13
N GLY A 91 10.13 -13.20 -14.91
CA GLY A 91 10.95 -14.28 -14.36
C GLY A 91 10.12 -15.55 -14.18
N GLU A 92 10.62 -16.55 -13.47
CA GLU A 92 9.92 -17.81 -13.22
C GLU A 92 8.66 -17.58 -12.35
N ASP A 93 8.82 -16.95 -11.19
CA ASP A 93 7.74 -16.59 -10.27
C ASP A 93 7.70 -15.09 -9.96
N ARG A 94 8.20 -14.25 -10.87
CA ARG A 94 8.35 -12.81 -10.70
C ARG A 94 7.93 -12.05 -11.95
N VAL A 95 7.16 -10.99 -11.75
CA VAL A 95 6.83 -9.99 -12.76
C VAL A 95 7.34 -8.64 -12.29
N GLU A 96 8.06 -7.91 -13.15
CA GLU A 96 8.43 -6.52 -12.91
C GLU A 96 7.78 -5.62 -13.97
N LEU A 97 7.02 -4.64 -13.51
CA LEU A 97 6.39 -3.61 -14.32
C LEU A 97 7.16 -2.30 -14.17
N THR A 98 7.57 -1.70 -15.29
CA THR A 98 8.27 -0.41 -15.31
C THR A 98 7.49 0.59 -16.15
N ALA A 99 7.09 1.70 -15.54
CA ALA A 99 6.43 2.81 -16.24
C ALA A 99 7.40 3.55 -17.18
N PRO A 100 6.90 4.25 -18.19
CA PRO A 100 7.67 5.29 -18.86
C PRO A 100 8.13 6.37 -17.85
N VAL A 101 9.22 7.07 -18.16
CA VAL A 101 9.64 8.24 -17.38
C VAL A 101 8.53 9.29 -17.43
N GLU A 102 8.10 9.76 -16.27
CA GLU A 102 7.08 10.79 -16.12
C GLU A 102 7.62 12.14 -16.67
N PRO A 103 6.97 12.75 -17.68
CA PRO A 103 7.48 13.98 -18.28
C PRO A 103 7.61 15.17 -17.33
N GLN A 104 6.69 15.26 -16.35
CA GLN A 104 6.65 16.39 -15.41
C GLN A 104 7.64 16.27 -14.25
N THR A 105 7.97 15.06 -13.83
CA THR A 105 8.82 14.82 -12.64
C THR A 105 10.20 14.31 -12.99
N GLY A 106 10.37 13.71 -14.17
CA GLY A 106 11.58 12.99 -14.55
C GLY A 106 11.80 11.69 -13.77
N LEU A 107 10.76 11.12 -13.18
CA LEU A 107 10.84 9.87 -12.40
C LEU A 107 10.40 8.66 -13.22
N GLU A 108 11.10 7.54 -13.05
CA GLU A 108 10.69 6.23 -13.55
C GLU A 108 10.28 5.36 -12.37
N LYS A 109 9.05 4.89 -12.34
CA LYS A 109 8.52 4.04 -11.28
C LYS A 109 8.41 2.60 -11.71
N SER A 110 8.76 1.66 -10.83
CA SER A 110 8.56 0.23 -11.10
C SER A 110 8.08 -0.52 -9.86
N ILE A 111 7.33 -1.60 -10.12
CA ILE A 111 6.89 -2.57 -9.10
C ILE A 111 7.28 -3.96 -9.58
N ALA A 112 8.02 -4.69 -8.76
CA ALA A 112 8.30 -6.10 -8.97
C ALA A 112 7.53 -6.94 -7.95
N VAL A 113 6.77 -7.91 -8.42
CA VAL A 113 5.98 -8.84 -7.62
C VAL A 113 6.54 -10.23 -7.79
N GLU A 114 6.86 -10.89 -6.69
CA GLU A 114 7.44 -12.23 -6.65
C GLU A 114 6.63 -13.12 -5.73
N LEU A 115 6.09 -14.23 -6.26
CA LEU A 115 5.47 -15.28 -5.45
C LEU A 115 6.54 -16.10 -4.75
N ARG A 116 6.31 -16.32 -3.43
CA ARG A 116 7.18 -17.10 -2.57
C ARG A 116 6.36 -18.16 -1.83
N PRO A 117 7.00 -19.19 -1.26
CA PRO A 117 6.29 -20.20 -0.47
C PRO A 117 5.53 -19.63 0.73
N ASP A 118 6.03 -18.52 1.30
CA ASP A 118 5.52 -17.84 2.49
C ASP A 118 4.65 -16.60 2.20
N GLY A 119 4.37 -16.31 0.91
CA GLY A 119 3.54 -15.17 0.51
C GLY A 119 4.01 -14.48 -0.77
N VAL A 120 3.97 -13.16 -0.76
CA VAL A 120 4.35 -12.32 -1.91
C VAL A 120 5.36 -11.28 -1.46
N LYS A 121 6.49 -11.17 -2.17
CA LYS A 121 7.41 -10.04 -2.03
C LYS A 121 7.08 -9.01 -3.09
N VAL A 122 6.89 -7.75 -2.67
CA VAL A 122 6.68 -6.61 -3.57
C VAL A 122 7.81 -5.62 -3.38
N THR A 123 8.51 -5.32 -4.47
CA THR A 123 9.62 -4.36 -4.48
C THR A 123 9.24 -3.16 -5.33
N HIS A 124 9.22 -2.00 -4.71
CA HIS A 124 8.92 -0.72 -5.34
C HIS A 124 10.22 0.02 -5.59
N ARG A 125 10.36 0.66 -6.76
CA ARG A 125 11.52 1.49 -7.08
C ARG A 125 11.10 2.79 -7.73
N ILE A 126 11.79 3.87 -7.35
CA ILE A 126 11.71 5.16 -8.02
C ILE A 126 13.13 5.52 -8.45
N ARG A 127 13.35 5.65 -9.75
CA ARG A 127 14.60 6.14 -10.35
C ARG A 127 14.47 7.62 -10.64
N ASN A 128 15.45 8.40 -10.27
CA ASN A 128 15.58 9.80 -10.68
C ASN A 128 16.24 9.87 -12.07
N CYS A 129 15.46 10.14 -13.11
CA CYS A 129 15.94 10.35 -14.49
C CYS A 129 16.08 11.84 -14.83
N ALA A 130 15.78 12.76 -13.91
CA ALA A 130 16.00 14.19 -14.08
C ALA A 130 17.49 14.54 -13.96
N SER A 131 17.86 15.80 -14.32
CA SER A 131 19.24 16.28 -14.30
C SER A 131 19.72 16.75 -12.92
N GLY A 132 18.83 16.95 -11.95
CA GLY A 132 19.15 17.39 -10.58
C GLY A 132 18.85 16.34 -9.54
N SER A 133 19.50 16.41 -8.35
CA SER A 133 19.16 15.62 -7.18
C SER A 133 17.77 15.97 -6.66
N ARG A 134 17.08 14.96 -6.08
CA ARG A 134 15.74 15.13 -5.48
C ARG A 134 15.64 14.37 -4.17
N THR A 135 15.15 15.03 -3.12
CA THR A 135 14.80 14.35 -1.86
C THR A 135 13.41 13.75 -2.01
N MET A 136 13.29 12.44 -1.83
CA MET A 136 12.04 11.71 -2.00
C MET A 136 12.05 10.39 -1.22
N ALA A 137 10.85 9.84 -0.99
CA ALA A 137 10.66 8.51 -0.45
C ALA A 137 9.68 7.70 -1.31
N PRO A 138 9.86 6.38 -1.45
CA PRO A 138 8.83 5.52 -2.01
C PRO A 138 7.63 5.45 -1.07
N TRP A 139 6.43 5.59 -1.64
CA TRP A 139 5.16 5.52 -0.93
C TRP A 139 4.27 4.47 -1.59
N ALA A 140 4.06 3.36 -0.90
CA ALA A 140 3.36 2.19 -1.42
C ALA A 140 1.94 2.11 -0.85
N LEU A 141 0.95 2.33 -1.70
CA LEU A 141 -0.45 2.45 -1.33
C LEU A 141 -1.25 1.23 -1.81
N SER A 142 -1.96 0.58 -0.88
CA SER A 142 -2.93 -0.47 -1.19
C SER A 142 -4.33 0.07 -0.92
N MET A 143 -5.10 0.35 -1.98
CA MET A 143 -6.53 0.67 -1.87
C MET A 143 -7.30 -0.62 -1.66
N MET A 144 -7.97 -0.75 -0.53
CA MET A 144 -8.72 -1.94 -0.14
C MET A 144 -10.19 -1.82 -0.54
N ALA A 145 -10.81 -2.93 -0.90
CA ALA A 145 -12.23 -3.00 -1.20
C ALA A 145 -13.08 -2.54 0.00
N PRO A 146 -14.25 -1.92 -0.23
CA PRO A 146 -15.06 -1.36 0.86
C PRO A 146 -15.66 -2.43 1.79
N GLY A 147 -15.99 -2.01 3.01
CA GLY A 147 -16.69 -2.82 4.01
C GLY A 147 -15.80 -3.64 4.95
N GLY A 148 -14.49 -3.48 4.88
CA GLY A 148 -13.56 -4.18 5.75
C GLY A 148 -12.96 -3.29 6.85
N VAL A 149 -11.96 -3.82 7.53
CA VAL A 149 -11.32 -3.19 8.69
C VAL A 149 -9.81 -3.21 8.55
N GLY A 150 -9.20 -2.01 8.54
CA GLY A 150 -7.76 -1.80 8.59
C GLY A 150 -7.22 -1.92 10.01
N ILE A 151 -6.07 -2.54 10.17
CA ILE A 151 -5.41 -2.75 11.45
C ILE A 151 -3.93 -2.46 11.29
N THR A 152 -3.36 -1.67 12.20
CA THR A 152 -1.91 -1.52 12.33
C THR A 152 -1.47 -1.61 13.77
N LYS A 153 -0.19 -1.90 13.99
CA LYS A 153 0.38 -2.11 15.32
C LYS A 153 1.21 -0.89 15.72
N PHE A 154 1.01 -0.40 16.93
CA PHE A 154 1.93 0.55 17.56
C PHE A 154 3.27 -0.12 17.87
N PRO A 155 4.37 0.65 17.97
CA PRO A 155 5.63 0.11 18.48
C PRO A 155 5.46 -0.42 19.91
N PRO A 156 6.38 -1.30 20.36
CA PRO A 156 6.37 -1.80 21.72
C PRO A 156 6.32 -0.66 22.74
N ARG A 157 5.50 -0.83 23.77
CA ARG A 157 5.37 0.14 24.85
C ARG A 157 6.40 -0.14 25.94
N GLY A 158 6.95 0.93 26.46
CA GLY A 158 7.77 0.90 27.67
C GLY A 158 6.96 1.09 28.95
N THR A 159 7.65 1.17 30.07
CA THR A 159 7.10 1.38 31.42
C THR A 159 7.67 2.62 32.07
N HIS A 160 6.88 3.31 32.88
CA HIS A 160 7.35 4.42 33.71
C HIS A 160 7.72 3.88 35.10
N PRO A 161 8.88 4.25 35.68
CA PRO A 161 9.79 5.32 35.26
C PRO A 161 10.99 4.88 34.41
N GLU A 162 11.03 3.64 33.91
CA GLU A 162 12.19 3.07 33.21
C GLU A 162 12.35 3.68 31.81
N ASP A 163 11.22 3.90 31.12
CA ASP A 163 11.19 4.38 29.73
C ASP A 163 10.55 5.79 29.68
N LEU A 164 11.39 6.83 29.72
CA LEU A 164 10.94 8.23 29.78
C LEU A 164 10.75 8.92 28.41
N PRO A 165 11.55 8.61 27.36
CA PRO A 165 11.41 9.27 26.06
C PRO A 165 10.12 8.87 25.33
N PRO A 166 9.60 9.75 24.41
CA PRO A 166 8.51 9.36 23.51
C PRO A 166 8.94 8.21 22.59
N THR A 167 8.02 7.32 22.24
CA THR A 167 8.31 6.13 21.44
C THR A 167 8.09 6.33 19.95
N ASN A 168 7.05 7.08 19.55
CA ASN A 168 6.68 7.25 18.14
C ASN A 168 5.79 8.49 17.92
N PRO A 169 5.77 9.06 16.70
CA PRO A 169 4.76 10.04 16.32
C PRO A 169 3.38 9.36 16.16
N LEU A 170 2.32 10.13 16.38
CA LEU A 170 0.98 9.88 15.86
C LEU A 170 0.59 11.13 15.05
N VAL A 171 0.52 10.98 13.74
CA VAL A 171 0.39 12.10 12.80
C VAL A 171 -1.06 12.27 12.40
N MET A 172 -1.56 13.50 12.47
CA MET A 172 -2.91 13.88 12.11
C MET A 172 -2.90 14.80 10.89
N TRP A 173 -3.80 14.55 9.95
CA TRP A 173 -4.11 15.49 8.86
C TRP A 173 -5.12 16.55 9.31
N ALA A 174 -5.23 17.65 8.57
CA ALA A 174 -6.13 18.75 8.91
C ALA A 174 -7.62 18.35 9.01
N PHE A 175 -7.99 17.22 8.41
CA PHE A 175 -9.34 16.66 8.43
C PHE A 175 -9.51 15.46 9.37
N THR A 176 -8.47 15.06 10.11
CA THR A 176 -8.56 13.94 11.06
C THR A 176 -9.42 14.33 12.26
N ASP A 177 -10.42 13.50 12.54
CA ASP A 177 -11.27 13.59 13.72
C ASP A 177 -11.14 12.31 14.55
N LEU A 178 -10.45 12.40 15.70
CA LEU A 178 -10.25 11.22 16.58
C LEU A 178 -11.55 10.77 17.28
N SER A 179 -12.62 11.57 17.22
CA SER A 179 -13.95 11.19 17.73
C SER A 179 -14.78 10.39 16.71
N ASP A 180 -14.29 10.24 15.47
CA ASP A 180 -14.99 9.47 14.44
C ASP A 180 -15.15 8.00 14.88
N PRO A 181 -16.37 7.44 14.82
CA PRO A 181 -16.66 6.10 15.35
C PRO A 181 -15.98 4.96 14.60
N ARG A 182 -15.35 5.23 13.44
CA ARG A 182 -14.57 4.23 12.70
C ARG A 182 -13.24 3.90 13.37
N TRP A 183 -12.70 4.78 14.23
CA TRP A 183 -11.49 4.54 14.98
C TRP A 183 -11.71 3.64 16.19
N THR A 184 -10.78 2.73 16.44
CA THR A 184 -10.63 2.01 17.69
C THR A 184 -9.15 1.96 18.07
N PHE A 185 -8.84 2.44 19.27
CA PHE A 185 -7.49 2.45 19.82
C PHE A 185 -7.41 1.42 20.96
N THR A 186 -6.43 0.53 20.87
CA THR A 186 -6.07 -0.36 21.97
C THR A 186 -4.68 0.03 22.50
N LYS A 187 -4.11 -0.72 23.43
CA LYS A 187 -2.73 -0.45 23.87
C LYS A 187 -1.69 -0.75 22.78
N LYS A 188 -1.97 -1.73 21.92
CA LYS A 188 -1.03 -2.23 20.91
C LYS A 188 -1.44 -1.90 19.48
N TYR A 189 -2.71 -1.61 19.22
CA TYR A 189 -3.25 -1.51 17.86
C TYR A 189 -4.08 -0.26 17.63
N LEU A 190 -3.98 0.24 16.41
CA LEU A 190 -4.90 1.18 15.79
C LEU A 190 -5.76 0.41 14.79
N VAL A 191 -7.07 0.52 14.93
CA VAL A 191 -8.06 -0.10 14.04
C VAL A 191 -8.89 0.99 13.38
N LEU A 192 -9.06 0.90 12.05
CA LEU A 192 -9.87 1.81 11.25
C LEU A 192 -10.90 1.00 10.45
N ARG A 193 -12.19 1.25 10.68
CA ARG A 193 -13.26 0.61 9.93
C ARG A 193 -13.58 1.42 8.67
N GLN A 194 -13.64 0.77 7.51
CA GLN A 194 -14.23 1.37 6.33
C GLN A 194 -15.77 1.27 6.43
N ASP A 195 -16.46 2.39 6.32
CA ASP A 195 -17.92 2.48 6.40
C ASP A 195 -18.46 3.26 5.20
N PRO A 196 -19.22 2.62 4.27
CA PRO A 196 -19.78 3.28 3.10
C PRO A 196 -20.83 4.37 3.43
N GLY A 197 -21.36 4.40 4.63
CA GLY A 197 -22.29 5.41 5.10
C GLY A 197 -21.63 6.71 5.59
N LEU A 198 -20.30 6.71 5.82
CA LEU A 198 -19.56 7.83 6.39
C LEU A 198 -18.61 8.46 5.36
N LYS A 199 -19.02 9.60 4.79
CA LYS A 199 -18.31 10.28 3.70
C LYS A 199 -17.07 11.06 4.14
N SER A 200 -17.03 11.51 5.40
CA SER A 200 -15.91 12.29 5.91
C SER A 200 -14.60 11.49 5.83
N PRO A 201 -13.54 12.03 5.19
CA PRO A 201 -12.28 11.33 5.13
C PRO A 201 -11.63 11.28 6.52
N GLN A 202 -10.92 10.19 6.79
CA GLN A 202 -10.08 10.05 7.98
C GLN A 202 -8.69 9.56 7.57
N LYS A 203 -7.65 10.09 8.19
CA LYS A 203 -6.26 9.67 7.97
C LYS A 203 -5.46 9.81 9.26
N LEU A 204 -4.62 8.81 9.53
CA LEU A 204 -3.60 8.85 10.58
C LEU A 204 -2.30 8.22 10.07
N GLY A 205 -1.18 8.75 10.56
CA GLY A 205 0.15 8.18 10.35
C GLY A 205 0.84 7.84 11.67
N LEU A 206 1.73 6.84 11.62
CA LEU A 206 2.57 6.48 12.77
C LEU A 206 3.90 5.87 12.31
N PHE A 207 4.87 5.82 13.21
CA PHE A 207 6.11 5.09 13.00
C PHE A 207 6.10 3.78 13.78
N ASN A 208 6.57 2.71 13.13
CA ASN A 208 6.89 1.43 13.77
C ASN A 208 8.01 0.75 12.97
N GLU A 209 9.09 0.33 13.64
CA GLU A 209 10.20 -0.40 13.01
C GLU A 209 9.73 -1.70 12.33
N LYS A 210 8.75 -2.37 12.92
CA LYS A 210 8.09 -3.56 12.37
C LYS A 210 6.72 -3.20 11.84
N THR A 211 6.70 -2.32 10.85
CA THR A 211 5.48 -1.81 10.24
C THR A 211 4.58 -2.94 9.73
N LEU A 212 3.34 -2.91 10.15
CA LEU A 212 2.29 -3.85 9.77
C LEU A 212 1.05 -3.06 9.34
N GLY A 213 0.53 -3.38 8.15
CA GLY A 213 -0.81 -3.01 7.71
C GLY A 213 -1.60 -4.27 7.42
N ALA A 214 -2.75 -4.46 8.05
CA ALA A 214 -3.63 -5.60 7.79
C ALA A 214 -5.03 -5.12 7.42
N TYR A 215 -5.76 -5.91 6.64
CA TYR A 215 -7.14 -5.64 6.24
C TYR A 215 -7.97 -6.90 6.28
N LEU A 216 -9.00 -6.89 7.13
CA LEU A 216 -9.98 -7.96 7.21
C LEU A 216 -11.22 -7.59 6.37
N LEU A 217 -11.49 -8.40 5.34
CA LEU A 217 -12.70 -8.27 4.50
C LEU A 217 -13.48 -9.60 4.55
N GLY A 218 -14.65 -9.57 5.17
CA GLY A 218 -15.36 -10.81 5.48
C GLY A 218 -14.52 -11.69 6.41
N SER A 219 -14.03 -12.83 5.92
CA SER A 219 -13.12 -13.73 6.65
C SER A 219 -11.74 -13.86 6.00
N ASP A 220 -11.45 -13.05 5.00
CA ASP A 220 -10.14 -13.03 4.34
C ASP A 220 -9.30 -11.89 4.93
N LEU A 221 -8.13 -12.22 5.49
CA LEU A 221 -7.20 -11.26 6.07
C LEU A 221 -5.99 -11.08 5.15
N PHE A 222 -5.82 -9.87 4.64
CA PHE A 222 -4.58 -9.42 3.99
C PHE A 222 -3.65 -8.81 5.02
N VAL A 223 -2.37 -9.15 4.96
CA VAL A 223 -1.33 -8.53 5.81
C VAL A 223 -0.16 -8.12 4.94
N LYS A 224 0.27 -6.87 5.07
CA LYS A 224 1.53 -6.38 4.52
C LYS A 224 2.47 -5.93 5.63
N ARG A 225 3.76 -6.21 5.46
CA ARG A 225 4.81 -5.90 6.43
C ARG A 225 5.97 -5.20 5.75
N TYR A 226 6.55 -4.25 6.47
CA TYR A 226 7.74 -3.51 6.08
C TYR A 226 8.65 -3.32 7.30
N ASP A 227 9.95 -3.51 7.14
CA ASP A 227 10.94 -3.24 8.19
C ASP A 227 11.49 -1.82 7.99
N ALA A 228 11.07 -0.88 8.85
CA ALA A 228 11.52 0.50 8.84
C ALA A 228 12.80 0.66 9.65
N ASP A 229 13.71 1.50 9.16
CA ASP A 229 14.97 1.82 9.85
C ASP A 229 14.75 3.02 10.80
N PRO A 230 14.84 2.85 12.13
CA PRO A 230 14.61 3.93 13.09
C PRO A 230 15.66 5.06 13.05
N TRP A 231 16.78 4.84 12.36
CA TRP A 231 17.85 5.82 12.23
C TRP A 231 17.72 6.72 11.00
N LYS A 232 16.68 6.49 10.18
CA LYS A 232 16.39 7.29 8.99
C LYS A 232 15.23 8.25 9.22
N THR A 233 15.17 9.31 8.42
CA THR A 233 14.07 10.28 8.43
C THR A 233 12.96 9.80 7.50
N TYR A 234 11.72 9.89 7.94
CA TYR A 234 10.53 9.53 7.15
C TYR A 234 9.69 10.76 6.81
N PRO A 235 8.87 10.69 5.75
CA PRO A 235 7.91 11.75 5.41
C PRO A 235 6.90 12.01 6.55
N ASP A 236 6.13 13.06 6.40
CA ASP A 236 4.92 13.34 7.18
C ASP A 236 5.16 13.21 8.70
N PHE A 237 6.10 14.02 9.21
CA PHE A 237 6.54 14.04 10.62
C PHE A 237 7.08 12.70 11.13
N GLY A 238 7.57 11.84 10.25
CA GLY A 238 8.23 10.58 10.61
C GLY A 238 7.33 9.36 10.53
N ALA A 239 6.33 9.34 9.65
CA ALA A 239 5.46 8.19 9.47
C ALA A 239 6.11 7.11 8.57
N SER A 240 6.21 5.87 9.06
CA SER A 240 6.52 4.68 8.23
C SER A 240 5.26 3.98 7.72
N TYR A 241 4.11 4.34 8.28
CA TYR A 241 2.79 3.81 7.93
C TYR A 241 1.73 4.90 8.04
N GLU A 242 0.82 4.91 7.06
CA GLU A 242 -0.37 5.72 7.07
C GLU A 242 -1.59 4.89 6.69
N THR A 243 -2.75 5.33 7.15
CA THR A 243 -4.03 4.73 6.76
C THR A 243 -5.06 5.82 6.52
N PHE A 244 -5.79 5.67 5.41
CA PHE A 244 -6.83 6.59 4.99
C PHE A 244 -8.13 5.85 4.76
N THR A 245 -9.28 6.47 4.99
CA THR A 245 -10.58 5.95 4.57
C THR A 245 -11.57 7.06 4.23
N ASN A 246 -12.49 6.74 3.33
CA ASN A 246 -13.71 7.48 3.03
C ASN A 246 -14.87 6.51 2.81
N ASP A 247 -15.97 6.96 2.20
CA ASP A 247 -17.13 6.10 1.88
C ASP A 247 -16.86 5.05 0.79
N GLY A 248 -15.78 5.19 0.01
CA GLY A 248 -15.47 4.32 -1.14
C GLY A 248 -14.45 3.22 -0.90
N PHE A 249 -13.50 3.43 0.03
CA PHE A 249 -12.37 2.52 0.25
C PHE A 249 -11.61 2.84 1.53
N LEU A 250 -10.63 1.98 1.85
CA LEU A 250 -9.60 2.22 2.86
C LEU A 250 -8.22 2.02 2.23
N GLU A 251 -7.22 2.80 2.64
CA GLU A 251 -5.84 2.62 2.22
C GLU A 251 -4.96 2.13 3.37
N LEU A 252 -4.09 1.17 3.04
CA LEU A 252 -2.95 0.77 3.82
C LEU A 252 -1.71 1.25 3.09
N GLU A 253 -0.98 2.16 3.70
CA GLU A 253 0.12 2.88 3.08
C GLU A 253 1.41 2.63 3.87
N THR A 254 2.50 2.24 3.19
CA THR A 254 3.82 2.16 3.82
C THR A 254 4.78 3.10 3.11
N LEU A 255 5.63 3.75 3.89
CA LEU A 255 6.58 4.74 3.39
C LEU A 255 8.01 4.30 3.65
N GLY A 256 8.84 4.41 2.62
CA GLY A 256 10.29 4.34 2.77
C GLY A 256 10.85 5.62 3.41
N PRO A 257 12.14 5.62 3.79
CA PRO A 257 12.80 6.82 4.29
C PRO A 257 12.99 7.86 3.18
N LEU A 258 13.07 9.13 3.60
CA LEU A 258 13.50 10.24 2.74
C LEU A 258 14.99 10.09 2.40
N GLU A 259 15.30 10.08 1.13
CA GLU A 259 16.68 10.02 0.63
C GLU A 259 16.92 11.10 -0.42
N GLU A 260 18.09 11.70 -0.42
CA GLU A 260 18.56 12.55 -1.52
C GLU A 260 19.06 11.67 -2.66
N VAL A 261 18.35 11.68 -3.79
CA VAL A 261 18.59 10.78 -4.93
C VAL A 261 19.20 11.56 -6.07
N ALA A 262 20.49 11.31 -6.34
CA ALA A 262 21.19 11.91 -7.48
C ALA A 262 20.62 11.46 -8.83
N PRO A 263 20.89 12.17 -9.94
CA PRO A 263 20.57 11.72 -11.29
C PRO A 263 21.01 10.28 -11.55
N GLY A 264 20.10 9.43 -12.05
CA GLY A 264 20.33 8.01 -12.27
C GLY A 264 20.19 7.13 -11.01
N GLY A 265 20.16 7.72 -9.82
CA GLY A 265 19.97 7.00 -8.55
C GLY A 265 18.59 6.39 -8.40
N ILE A 266 18.45 5.44 -7.47
CA ILE A 266 17.21 4.69 -7.21
C ILE A 266 16.99 4.63 -5.70
N VAL A 267 15.75 4.84 -5.27
CA VAL A 267 15.27 4.46 -3.95
C VAL A 267 14.39 3.21 -4.06
N GLU A 268 14.49 2.34 -3.07
CA GLU A 268 13.77 1.06 -3.03
C GLU A 268 12.97 0.91 -1.73
N HIS A 269 11.78 0.29 -1.85
CA HIS A 269 10.93 -0.05 -0.73
C HIS A 269 10.37 -1.47 -0.92
N VAL A 270 10.48 -2.32 0.10
CA VAL A 270 10.12 -3.73 -0.01
C VAL A 270 9.06 -4.10 1.00
N GLU A 271 7.93 -4.58 0.50
CA GLU A 271 6.85 -5.15 1.31
C GLU A 271 6.83 -6.68 1.19
N ARG A 272 6.35 -7.33 2.25
CA ARG A 272 6.00 -8.75 2.28
C ARG A 272 4.51 -8.88 2.56
N TRP A 273 3.79 -9.58 1.69
CA TRP A 273 2.34 -9.77 1.78
C TRP A 273 1.98 -11.21 2.06
N SER A 274 0.94 -11.41 2.86
CA SER A 274 0.31 -12.73 3.08
C SER A 274 -1.22 -12.62 3.08
N LEU A 275 -1.88 -13.75 2.77
CA LEU A 275 -3.33 -13.90 2.86
C LEU A 275 -3.67 -15.06 3.79
N HIS A 276 -4.71 -14.87 4.61
CA HIS A 276 -5.21 -15.87 5.55
C HIS A 276 -6.73 -16.00 5.40
N ARG A 277 -7.23 -17.24 5.29
CA ARG A 277 -8.66 -17.53 5.20
C ARG A 277 -9.27 -17.86 6.55
N GLY A 278 -10.59 -17.65 6.65
CA GLY A 278 -11.38 -18.09 7.80
C GLY A 278 -11.05 -17.35 9.09
N VAL A 279 -10.47 -16.14 8.96
CA VAL A 279 -10.14 -15.31 10.11
C VAL A 279 -11.39 -14.68 10.67
N THR A 280 -11.56 -14.85 11.98
CA THR A 280 -12.64 -14.22 12.77
C THR A 280 -12.01 -13.44 13.91
N ILE A 281 -12.42 -12.20 14.09
CA ILE A 281 -12.06 -11.34 15.21
C ILE A 281 -13.33 -11.10 16.04
N ALA A 282 -13.42 -11.72 17.21
CA ALA A 282 -14.61 -11.65 18.06
C ALA A 282 -14.73 -10.28 18.77
N ALA A 283 -13.59 -9.66 19.07
CA ALA A 283 -13.53 -8.35 19.73
C ALA A 283 -12.24 -7.62 19.35
N TRP A 284 -12.30 -6.29 19.24
CA TRP A 284 -11.14 -5.44 18.93
C TRP A 284 -10.31 -5.19 20.20
N THR A 285 -9.67 -6.24 20.72
CA THR A 285 -8.80 -6.22 21.91
C THR A 285 -7.39 -6.64 21.55
N ASP A 286 -6.40 -6.23 22.36
CA ASP A 286 -5.00 -6.60 22.14
C ASP A 286 -4.83 -8.13 22.05
N ALA A 287 -5.46 -8.89 22.96
CA ALA A 287 -5.32 -10.36 23.01
C ALA A 287 -5.87 -11.04 21.73
N GLU A 288 -6.99 -10.57 21.20
CA GLU A 288 -7.59 -11.15 20.01
C GLU A 288 -6.81 -10.76 18.74
N LEU A 289 -6.28 -9.54 18.69
CA LEU A 289 -5.46 -9.07 17.58
C LEU A 289 -4.06 -9.73 17.60
N ASP A 290 -3.46 -9.94 18.77
CA ASP A 290 -2.22 -10.73 18.90
C ASP A 290 -2.41 -12.15 18.34
N ARG A 291 -3.49 -12.83 18.71
CA ARG A 291 -3.81 -14.19 18.22
C ARG A 291 -3.87 -14.30 16.70
N VAL A 292 -4.30 -13.23 16.03
CA VAL A 292 -4.53 -13.21 14.57
C VAL A 292 -3.31 -12.72 13.80
N LEU A 293 -2.51 -11.81 14.37
CA LEU A 293 -1.46 -11.08 13.66
C LEU A 293 -0.03 -11.46 14.08
N GLU A 294 0.16 -12.13 15.20
CA GLU A 294 1.42 -12.70 15.70
C GLU A 294 1.48 -14.21 15.42
#